data_f2c45ce2b62a81eb3747fdc01955ce51
#
_entry.id   f2c45ce2b62a81eb3747fdc01955ce51
#
_cell.length_a   1.000
_cell.length_b   1.000
_cell.length_c   1.000
_cell.angle_alpha   90.00
_cell.angle_beta   90.00
_cell.angle_gamma   90.00
#
_symmetry.space_group_name_H-M   'P 1'
#
loop_
_entity.id
_entity.type
_entity.pdbx_description
1 polymer ?
#
loop_
_entity_poly.entity_id
_entity_poly.type
_entity_poly.pdbx_seq_one_letter_code
_entity_poly.pdbx_strand_id
1 'polypeptide(L)'
;MTDALRERTAAQTTEDPMDHDSGVITHPKFRMWLRPDGIVQLVWVPRTTALLEDATAALEAMAQLTGGRRRPLLVDMRDTGPQDRLGRAEWTSRTDLSSAVALIVGTPLSRMAGNLFINMSRPPTPTRLFDTEASAVAWLQKFVG
;
A
#
# COMPACT_ATOMS: atom_id res chain seq x y z
N MET A 1 24.07 25.78 5.62
CA MET A 1 23.77 24.87 5.73
C MET A 1 23.42 24.50 6.13
N THR A 2 23.36 24.93 5.56
CA THR A 2 22.86 23.95 5.68
C THR A 2 22.27 23.69 5.91
N ASP A 3 22.13 24.11 5.40
CA ASP A 3 21.40 23.41 5.42
C ASP A 3 20.85 23.19 5.37
N ALA A 4 21.00 23.85 4.87
CA ALA A 4 20.54 23.13 4.64
C ALA A 4 20.11 22.86 4.68
N LEU A 5 20.20 23.21 4.22
CA LEU A 5 19.75 22.40 4.16
C LEU A 5 19.06 22.44 4.52
N ARG A 6 19.17 23.18 4.28
CA ARG A 6 18.54 22.68 4.47
C ARG A 6 17.66 22.64 4.36
N GLU A 7 17.57 23.12 3.65
CA GLU A 7 16.82 22.52 3.46
C GLU A 7 16.12 22.11 3.20
N ARG A 8 16.22 22.53 2.80
CA ARG A 8 15.71 21.73 2.39
C ARG A 8 14.89 21.64 2.49
N THR A 9 14.89 22.16 2.13
CA THR A 9 14.09 21.50 2.11
C THR A 9 13.14 21.52 2.09
N ALA A 10 12.99 22.16 1.82
CA ALA A 10 12.30 21.85 1.71
C ALA A 10 11.61 21.74 1.31
N ALA A 11 11.60 21.91 0.70
CA ALA A 11 11.16 21.41 0.30
C ALA A 11 10.66 21.03 -0.07
N GLN A 12 10.58 20.92 -0.47
CA GLN A 12 10.30 20.21 -0.70
C GLN A 12 9.35 20.00 -0.79
N THR A 13 8.91 20.19 -1.16
CA THR A 13 8.11 19.68 -1.12
C THR A 13 7.07 19.61 -1.17
N THR A 14 6.55 19.78 -1.92
CA THR A 14 5.64 19.52 -1.79
C THR A 14 4.60 19.17 -2.06
N GLU A 15 4.31 19.00 -2.93
CA GLU A 15 3.42 18.41 -3.17
C GLU A 15 2.92 17.75 -2.44
N ASP A 16 2.91 17.27 -2.55
CA ASP A 16 2.70 16.32 -1.69
C ASP A 16 3.49 16.60 -0.53
N PRO A 17 2.91 17.08 0.43
CA PRO A 17 3.65 17.48 1.54
C PRO A 17 4.37 16.37 2.17
N MET A 18 4.01 15.18 1.88
CA MET A 18 4.69 14.23 2.44
C MET A 18 5.82 13.87 1.74
N ASP A 19 5.89 14.35 0.63
CA ASP A 19 6.84 13.88 -0.02
C ASP A 19 8.09 14.26 0.40
N HIS A 20 8.40 15.17 0.92
CA HIS A 20 9.57 15.36 1.18
C HIS A 20 9.94 14.80 2.25
N ASP A 21 9.42 14.18 2.56
CA ASP A 21 9.95 13.85 3.49
C ASP A 21 10.07 12.62 3.73
N SER A 22 10.50 12.45 4.39
CA SER A 22 10.74 11.32 4.97
C SER A 22 9.62 10.52 5.12
N GLY A 23 9.70 9.30 5.09
CA GLY A 23 8.62 8.42 5.31
C GLY A 23 7.87 7.98 4.09
N VAL A 24 8.18 8.50 2.92
CA VAL A 24 7.58 8.00 1.68
C VAL A 24 8.60 7.18 0.93
N ILE A 25 8.26 5.93 0.65
CA ILE A 25 9.10 5.06 -0.16
C ILE A 25 8.57 5.09 -1.57
N THR A 26 9.41 5.49 -2.52
CA THR A 26 9.03 5.59 -3.93
C THR A 26 9.70 4.47 -4.71
N HIS A 27 8.89 3.75 -5.47
CA HIS A 27 9.31 2.68 -6.35
C HIS A 27 8.78 2.99 -7.74
N PRO A 28 9.38 2.51 -8.83
CA PRO A 28 8.86 2.81 -10.16
C PRO A 28 7.37 2.47 -10.35
N LYS A 29 6.85 1.51 -9.60
CA LYS A 29 5.46 1.07 -9.76
C LYS A 29 4.57 1.42 -8.59
N PHE A 30 5.09 1.97 -7.50
CA PHE A 30 4.24 2.32 -6.36
C PHE A 30 4.87 3.37 -5.47
N ARG A 31 4.05 3.94 -4.58
CA ARG A 31 4.51 4.75 -3.45
C ARG A 31 3.88 4.18 -2.19
N MET A 32 4.60 4.26 -1.09
CA MET A 32 4.10 3.70 0.16
C MET A 32 4.56 4.57 1.32
N TRP A 33 3.69 4.78 2.30
CA TRP A 33 4.04 5.53 3.51
C TRP A 33 3.18 5.08 4.68
N LEU A 34 3.68 5.36 5.90
CA LEU A 34 2.93 5.11 7.12
C LEU A 34 2.19 6.39 7.49
N ARG A 35 0.88 6.31 7.56
CA ARG A 35 0.03 7.46 7.86
C ARG A 35 0.08 7.77 9.36
N PRO A 36 -0.26 9.02 9.75
CA PRO A 36 -0.31 9.37 11.17
C PRO A 36 -1.30 8.53 11.99
N ASP A 37 -2.35 7.98 11.33
CA ASP A 37 -3.32 7.15 12.01
C ASP A 37 -2.87 5.69 12.16
N GLY A 38 -1.65 5.36 11.77
CA GLY A 38 -1.12 4.02 11.93
C GLY A 38 -1.40 3.07 10.78
N ILE A 39 -2.06 3.55 9.73
CA ILE A 39 -2.36 2.75 8.54
C ILE A 39 -1.24 2.95 7.53
N VAL A 40 -0.75 1.86 6.93
CA VAL A 40 0.20 1.95 5.82
C VAL A 40 -0.58 2.14 4.54
N GLN A 41 -0.23 3.15 3.75
CA GLN A 41 -0.88 3.40 2.48
C GLN A 41 0.03 3.03 1.32
N LEU A 42 -0.50 2.24 0.39
CA LEU A 42 0.20 1.79 -0.81
C LEU A 42 -0.60 2.25 -2.01
N VAL A 43 0.03 3.01 -2.90
CA VAL A 43 -0.62 3.50 -4.11
C VAL A 43 0.14 2.95 -5.32
N TRP A 44 -0.53 2.11 -6.10
CA TRP A 44 0.06 1.58 -7.33
C TRP A 44 -0.10 2.60 -8.46
N VAL A 45 0.94 2.72 -9.27
CA VAL A 45 0.90 3.56 -10.45
C VAL A 45 -0.18 2.99 -11.40
N PRO A 46 -1.04 3.85 -11.99
CA PRO A 46 -2.10 3.36 -12.87
C PRO A 46 -1.57 2.49 -14.02
N ARG A 47 -2.32 1.46 -14.34
CA ARG A 47 -2.03 0.53 -15.45
C ARG A 47 -0.72 -0.22 -15.28
N THR A 48 -0.25 -0.32 -14.04
CA THR A 48 0.94 -1.10 -13.74
C THR A 48 0.56 -2.57 -13.63
N THR A 49 1.45 -3.44 -14.08
CA THR A 49 1.34 -4.86 -13.82
C THR A 49 2.32 -5.21 -12.70
N ALA A 50 1.78 -5.65 -11.58
CA ALA A 50 2.62 -6.01 -10.45
C ALA A 50 3.05 -7.46 -10.55
N LEU A 51 4.35 -7.69 -10.56
CA LEU A 51 4.94 -9.03 -10.63
C LEU A 51 5.46 -9.43 -9.26
N LEU A 52 6.00 -10.64 -9.17
CA LEU A 52 6.56 -11.13 -7.90
C LEU A 52 7.58 -10.17 -7.31
N GLU A 53 8.48 -9.66 -8.12
CA GLU A 53 9.51 -8.74 -7.60
C GLU A 53 8.91 -7.44 -7.09
N ASP A 54 7.80 -7.00 -7.66
CA ASP A 54 7.14 -5.79 -7.19
C ASP A 54 6.42 -6.05 -5.87
N ALA A 55 5.83 -7.23 -5.71
CA ALA A 55 5.20 -7.62 -4.46
C ALA A 55 6.25 -7.72 -3.35
N THR A 56 7.41 -8.33 -3.66
CA THR A 56 8.50 -8.45 -2.70
C THR A 56 8.99 -7.06 -2.29
N ALA A 57 9.17 -6.16 -3.26
CA ALA A 57 9.62 -4.79 -2.96
C ALA A 57 8.61 -4.06 -2.07
N ALA A 58 7.32 -4.23 -2.32
CA ALA A 58 6.29 -3.58 -1.52
C ALA A 58 6.27 -4.13 -0.09
N LEU A 59 6.42 -5.44 0.07
CA LEU A 59 6.45 -6.05 1.40
C LEU A 59 7.69 -5.61 2.19
N GLU A 60 8.84 -5.50 1.53
CA GLU A 60 10.03 -4.99 2.17
C GLU A 60 9.87 -3.53 2.58
N ALA A 61 9.24 -2.73 1.72
CA ALA A 61 8.97 -1.34 2.05
C ALA A 61 8.07 -1.24 3.27
N MET A 62 7.05 -2.08 3.34
CA MET A 62 6.14 -2.09 4.48
C MET A 62 6.87 -2.46 5.77
N ALA A 63 7.72 -3.47 5.72
CA ALA A 63 8.50 -3.86 6.89
C ALA A 63 9.41 -2.73 7.35
N GLN A 64 10.01 -2.02 6.41
CA GLN A 64 10.87 -0.89 6.74
C GLN A 64 10.09 0.24 7.39
N LEU A 65 8.93 0.58 6.84
CA LEU A 65 8.12 1.68 7.37
C LEU A 65 7.58 1.39 8.76
N THR A 66 7.26 0.15 9.06
CA THR A 66 6.60 -0.21 10.31
C THR A 66 7.58 -0.75 11.36
N GLY A 67 8.84 -0.94 10.99
CA GLY A 67 9.80 -1.59 11.89
C GLY A 67 9.44 -3.04 12.15
N GLY A 68 8.72 -3.67 11.23
CA GLY A 68 8.27 -5.05 11.37
C GLY A 68 7.01 -5.21 12.20
N ARG A 69 6.39 -4.11 12.64
CA ARG A 69 5.16 -4.18 13.44
C ARG A 69 3.97 -4.39 12.51
N ARG A 70 3.01 -5.13 13.01
CA ARG A 70 1.82 -5.45 12.23
C ARG A 70 0.90 -4.24 12.18
N ARG A 71 0.53 -3.81 10.96
CA ARG A 71 -0.30 -2.62 10.76
C ARG A 71 -1.36 -2.87 9.69
N PRO A 72 -2.48 -2.16 9.72
CA PRO A 72 -3.44 -2.24 8.62
C PRO A 72 -2.83 -1.67 7.33
N LEU A 73 -3.21 -2.24 6.20
CA LEU A 73 -2.72 -1.83 4.89
C LEU A 73 -3.86 -1.35 4.01
N LEU A 74 -3.72 -0.13 3.50
CA LEU A 74 -4.66 0.47 2.56
C LEU A 74 -4.02 0.45 1.19
N VAL A 75 -4.63 -0.26 0.23
CA VAL A 75 -4.07 -0.41 -1.10
C VAL A 75 -4.96 0.31 -2.10
N ASP A 76 -4.42 1.33 -2.76
CA ASP A 76 -5.12 2.03 -3.83
C ASP A 76 -4.74 1.36 -5.14
N MET A 77 -5.68 0.58 -5.68
CA MET A 77 -5.47 -0.12 -6.93
C MET A 77 -6.56 0.23 -7.94
N ARG A 78 -7.04 1.48 -7.88
CA ARG A 78 -8.22 1.87 -8.65
C ARG A 78 -8.08 1.67 -10.15
N ASP A 79 -6.87 1.70 -10.68
CA ASP A 79 -6.66 1.56 -12.11
C ASP A 79 -5.55 0.55 -12.39
N THR A 80 -5.53 -0.56 -11.66
CA THR A 80 -4.56 -1.61 -11.89
C THR A 80 -5.27 -2.94 -12.11
N GLY A 81 -4.63 -3.81 -12.89
CA GLY A 81 -5.13 -5.14 -13.14
C GLY A 81 -4.59 -6.18 -12.16
N PRO A 82 -4.86 -7.45 -12.43
CA PRO A 82 -4.44 -8.52 -11.53
C PRO A 82 -2.92 -8.68 -11.50
N GLN A 83 -2.42 -9.06 -10.34
CA GLN A 83 -1.04 -9.50 -10.22
C GLN A 83 -0.92 -10.90 -10.77
N ASP A 84 0.30 -11.31 -11.09
CA ASP A 84 0.52 -12.71 -11.45
C ASP A 84 0.38 -13.59 -10.21
N ARG A 85 0.32 -14.90 -10.46
CA ARG A 85 0.07 -15.84 -9.38
C ARG A 85 1.15 -15.81 -8.30
N LEU A 86 2.39 -15.65 -8.71
CA LEU A 86 3.50 -15.63 -7.74
C LEU A 86 3.45 -14.37 -6.87
N GLY A 87 3.09 -13.22 -7.45
CA GLY A 87 2.92 -12.00 -6.68
C GLY A 87 1.80 -12.14 -5.66
N ARG A 88 0.67 -12.72 -6.06
CA ARG A 88 -0.43 -12.93 -5.11
C ARG A 88 -0.02 -13.86 -3.98
N ALA A 89 0.72 -14.92 -4.30
CA ALA A 89 1.18 -15.86 -3.27
C ALA A 89 2.13 -15.19 -2.28
N GLU A 90 2.97 -14.29 -2.77
CA GLU A 90 3.89 -13.57 -1.90
C GLU A 90 3.14 -12.73 -0.87
N TRP A 91 2.09 -12.02 -1.31
CA TRP A 91 1.29 -11.23 -0.38
C TRP A 91 0.64 -12.10 0.69
N THR A 92 0.08 -13.22 0.31
CA THR A 92 -0.63 -14.08 1.27
C THR A 92 0.32 -14.82 2.20
N SER A 93 1.60 -14.93 1.84
CA SER A 93 2.58 -15.60 2.70
C SER A 93 3.07 -14.70 3.83
N ARG A 94 2.85 -13.39 3.76
CA ARG A 94 3.38 -12.46 4.73
C ARG A 94 2.27 -11.94 5.63
N THR A 95 1.75 -12.82 6.48
CA THR A 95 0.69 -12.44 7.41
C THR A 95 1.21 -11.72 8.64
N ASP A 96 2.53 -11.66 8.78
CA ASP A 96 3.16 -11.00 9.91
C ASP A 96 3.17 -9.48 9.79
N LEU A 97 2.91 -8.93 8.60
CA LEU A 97 3.02 -7.49 8.39
C LEU A 97 1.68 -6.77 8.41
N SER A 98 0.58 -7.42 8.06
CA SER A 98 -0.70 -6.75 7.93
C SER A 98 -1.73 -7.30 8.89
N SER A 99 -2.38 -6.42 9.65
CA SER A 99 -3.49 -6.82 10.52
C SER A 99 -4.81 -6.88 9.75
N ALA A 100 -4.93 -6.12 8.67
CA ALA A 100 -6.07 -6.13 7.76
C ALA A 100 -5.67 -5.44 6.47
N VAL A 101 -6.34 -5.75 5.37
CA VAL A 101 -6.03 -5.15 4.07
C VAL A 101 -7.32 -4.64 3.46
N ALA A 102 -7.35 -3.36 3.09
CA ALA A 102 -8.45 -2.76 2.35
C ALA A 102 -7.98 -2.44 0.94
N LEU A 103 -8.72 -2.91 -0.05
CA LEU A 103 -8.39 -2.68 -1.45
C LEU A 103 -9.37 -1.68 -2.04
N ILE A 104 -8.89 -0.51 -2.47
CA ILE A 104 -9.73 0.47 -3.12
C ILE A 104 -9.71 0.19 -4.61
N VAL A 105 -10.88 -0.07 -5.16
CA VAL A 105 -11.05 -0.38 -6.59
C VAL A 105 -11.88 0.71 -7.24
N GLY A 106 -11.72 0.91 -8.54
CA GLY A 106 -12.42 1.99 -9.23
C GLY A 106 -12.87 1.66 -10.62
N THR A 107 -12.26 0.68 -11.27
CA THR A 107 -12.63 0.28 -12.62
C THR A 107 -13.12 -1.16 -12.59
N PRO A 108 -13.85 -1.61 -13.62
CA PRO A 108 -14.22 -3.02 -13.69
C PRO A 108 -13.02 -3.95 -13.63
N LEU A 109 -11.90 -3.56 -14.26
CA LEU A 109 -10.70 -4.38 -14.23
C LEU A 109 -10.10 -4.46 -12.83
N SER A 110 -10.01 -3.34 -12.12
CA SER A 110 -9.46 -3.35 -10.77
C SER A 110 -10.39 -4.09 -9.80
N ARG A 111 -11.70 -3.99 -9.99
CA ARG A 111 -12.65 -4.74 -9.16
C ARG A 111 -12.51 -6.24 -9.41
N MET A 112 -12.33 -6.63 -10.66
CA MET A 112 -12.07 -8.03 -11.01
C MET A 112 -10.77 -8.50 -10.34
N ALA A 113 -9.73 -7.67 -10.40
CA ALA A 113 -8.44 -8.02 -9.81
C ALA A 113 -8.55 -8.20 -8.29
N GLY A 114 -9.29 -7.32 -7.63
CA GLY A 114 -9.51 -7.41 -6.18
C GLY A 114 -10.29 -8.66 -5.81
N ASN A 115 -11.36 -8.95 -6.55
CA ASN A 115 -12.14 -10.15 -6.31
C ASN A 115 -11.33 -11.42 -6.56
N LEU A 116 -10.50 -11.41 -7.59
CA LEU A 116 -9.61 -12.53 -7.87
C LEU A 116 -8.65 -12.77 -6.71
N PHE A 117 -8.08 -11.70 -6.18
CA PHE A 117 -7.16 -11.81 -5.07
C PHE A 117 -7.85 -12.44 -3.86
N ILE A 118 -9.04 -11.96 -3.51
CA ILE A 118 -9.75 -12.46 -2.34
C ILE A 118 -10.21 -13.90 -2.55
N ASN A 119 -10.79 -14.20 -3.72
CA ASN A 119 -11.41 -15.50 -3.93
C ASN A 119 -10.45 -16.62 -4.29
N MET A 120 -9.39 -16.29 -5.03
CA MET A 120 -8.43 -17.30 -5.47
C MET A 120 -7.27 -17.43 -4.51
N SER A 121 -6.79 -16.32 -3.96
CA SER A 121 -5.63 -16.36 -3.07
C SER A 121 -6.02 -16.62 -1.62
N ARG A 122 -7.26 -16.32 -1.25
CA ARG A 122 -7.80 -16.58 0.09
C ARG A 122 -6.85 -16.11 1.17
N PRO A 123 -6.54 -14.80 1.21
CA PRO A 123 -5.59 -14.31 2.19
C PRO A 123 -6.07 -14.59 3.61
N PRO A 124 -5.18 -15.08 4.49
CA PRO A 124 -5.58 -15.34 5.89
C PRO A 124 -5.83 -14.07 6.68
N THR A 125 -5.29 -12.95 6.23
CA THR A 125 -5.53 -11.65 6.85
C THR A 125 -6.88 -11.11 6.38
N PRO A 126 -7.71 -10.50 7.25
CA PRO A 126 -8.98 -9.91 6.81
C PRO A 126 -8.74 -8.94 5.64
N THR A 127 -9.45 -9.14 4.54
CA THR A 127 -9.27 -8.37 3.31
C THR A 127 -10.63 -8.04 2.72
N ARG A 128 -10.85 -6.75 2.39
CA ARG A 128 -12.12 -6.30 1.82
C ARG A 128 -11.91 -5.29 0.72
N LEU A 129 -12.86 -5.23 -0.23
CA LEU A 129 -12.88 -4.23 -1.28
C LEU A 129 -13.69 -3.02 -0.85
N PHE A 130 -13.26 -1.84 -1.31
CA PHE A 130 -13.96 -0.60 -1.05
C PHE A 130 -13.96 0.26 -2.31
N ASP A 131 -14.97 1.12 -2.44
CA ASP A 131 -15.04 2.06 -3.56
C ASP A 131 -14.44 3.41 -3.21
N THR A 132 -14.28 3.73 -1.94
CA THR A 132 -13.74 5.03 -1.52
C THR A 132 -12.67 4.85 -0.46
N GLU A 133 -11.78 5.80 -0.40
CA GLU A 133 -10.75 5.80 0.63
C GLU A 133 -11.37 5.97 2.01
N ALA A 134 -12.38 6.83 2.13
CA ALA A 134 -12.98 7.10 3.44
C ALA A 134 -13.57 5.83 4.07
N SER A 135 -14.30 5.02 3.28
CA SER A 135 -14.89 3.80 3.82
C SER A 135 -13.82 2.78 4.16
N ALA A 136 -12.76 2.71 3.35
CA ALA A 136 -11.64 1.81 3.62
C ALA A 136 -10.93 2.17 4.91
N VAL A 137 -10.63 3.45 5.11
CA VAL A 137 -9.97 3.93 6.31
C VAL A 137 -10.82 3.66 7.54
N ALA A 138 -12.13 3.92 7.46
CA ALA A 138 -13.01 3.68 8.58
C ALA A 138 -12.98 2.22 9.03
N TRP A 139 -12.98 1.30 8.05
CA TRP A 139 -12.91 -0.12 8.38
C TRP A 139 -11.55 -0.51 8.97
N LEU A 140 -10.48 0.02 8.38
CA LEU A 140 -9.13 -0.33 8.84
C LEU A 140 -8.83 0.18 10.24
N GLN A 141 -9.47 1.26 10.66
CA GLN A 141 -9.22 1.80 12.00
C GLN A 141 -9.58 0.83 13.11
N LYS A 142 -10.42 -0.15 12.82
CA LYS A 142 -10.73 -1.19 13.79
C LYS A 142 -9.55 -2.12 14.06
N PHE A 143 -8.54 -2.09 13.22
CA PHE A 143 -7.40 -3.00 13.30
C PHE A 143 -6.10 -2.28 13.66
N VAL A 144 -6.17 -0.99 13.97
CA VAL A 144 -5.01 -0.25 14.44
C VAL A 144 -4.82 -0.53 15.91
N GLY A 145 -3.66 -0.77 16.30
CA GLY A 145 -3.40 -1.02 17.69
C GLY A 145 -3.11 -2.42 17.98
#